data_f260b7401f04dfa1d69633a75ee8ddb6
#
_entry.id   f260b7401f04dfa1d69633a75ee8ddb6
#
_cell.length_a   1.000
_cell.length_b   1.000
_cell.length_c   1.000
_cell.angle_alpha   90.00
_cell.angle_beta   90.00
_cell.angle_gamma   90.00
#
_symmetry.space_group_name_H-M   'P 1'
#
loop_
_entity.id
_entity.type
_entity.pdbx_description
1 polymer ?
#
loop_
_entity_poly.entity_id
_entity_poly.type
_entity_poly.pdbx_seq_one_letter_code
_entity_poly.pdbx_strand_id
1 'polypeptide(L)'
;MQNRLKRWRALWNPDMYHGWGRDRRYFEGWYFKIVDPDQRYALALIPGIAFDESGSSHAFIQRLDGKQCTSAYHHFPAEAFQPSPEGFALQLGNNRFSASEIQLDLPELQGRLRFDQLFPWPSMLGAPGIMGWYSFVPFMECYHGVVSVDHVISGELKVYGETVDFTGGRGYTEKDWGRSFPSAWIWVQSNHFDQDAPVSLMASVANIPWIGNHFIGFIVGFSLGKRLYRFATYTGAAMRATLGDNEVFLAFRDKKHRLEIVAHKKGGTGQLVSPLSGNMVGKVNESLQATLEVKLFKGGQLLYSGEGRHAGLEVAGPAEELLTAEWRR
;
A
#
# COMPACT_ATOMS: atom_id res chain seq x y z
N MET A 1 26.15 10.91 14.29
CA MET A 1 25.92 9.64 15.01
C MET A 1 24.44 9.33 15.19
N GLN A 2 23.63 10.26 15.60
CA GLN A 2 22.17 10.05 15.83
C GLN A 2 21.39 9.52 14.61
N ASN A 3 21.60 10.06 13.39
CA ASN A 3 20.88 9.60 12.20
C ASN A 3 21.25 8.15 11.80
N ARG A 4 22.49 7.69 12.09
CA ARG A 4 22.88 6.29 11.83
C ARG A 4 22.13 5.30 12.72
N LEU A 5 21.92 5.64 13.98
CA LEU A 5 21.16 4.80 14.92
C LEU A 5 19.68 4.74 14.52
N LYS A 6 19.08 5.88 14.13
CA LYS A 6 17.70 5.95 13.65
C LYS A 6 17.49 5.11 12.39
N ARG A 7 18.41 5.21 11.41
CA ARG A 7 18.38 4.38 10.18
C ARG A 7 18.52 2.89 10.49
N TRP A 8 19.41 2.52 11.41
CA TRP A 8 19.57 1.12 11.81
C TRP A 8 18.30 0.58 12.46
N ARG A 9 17.65 1.36 13.35
CA ARG A 9 16.38 1.00 13.96
C ARG A 9 15.28 0.84 12.91
N ALA A 10 15.17 1.78 11.98
CA ALA A 10 14.17 1.77 10.91
C ALA A 10 14.31 0.54 10.00
N LEU A 11 15.53 0.08 9.73
CA LEU A 11 15.79 -1.13 8.93
C LEU A 11 15.07 -2.38 9.49
N TRP A 12 14.93 -2.46 10.82
CA TRP A 12 14.23 -3.55 11.51
C TRP A 12 12.76 -3.25 11.80
N ASN A 13 12.32 -2.03 11.54
CA ASN A 13 10.95 -1.57 11.76
C ASN A 13 10.45 -0.83 10.51
N PRO A 14 9.98 -1.57 9.49
CA PRO A 14 9.59 -1.00 8.20
C PRO A 14 8.55 0.13 8.28
N ASP A 15 7.74 0.15 9.35
CA ASP A 15 6.70 1.14 9.55
C ASP A 15 7.25 2.53 9.92
N MET A 16 8.49 2.58 10.47
CA MET A 16 9.12 3.82 10.89
C MET A 16 9.59 4.67 9.71
N TYR A 17 9.86 5.95 9.98
CA TYR A 17 10.49 6.85 9.00
C TYR A 17 11.93 6.41 8.68
N HIS A 18 12.27 6.27 7.38
CA HIS A 18 13.57 5.85 6.87
C HIS A 18 14.43 7.01 6.36
N GLY A 19 13.83 8.15 6.08
CA GLY A 19 14.48 9.32 5.45
C GLY A 19 15.46 10.10 6.32
N TRP A 20 15.85 9.61 7.50
CA TRP A 20 16.78 10.30 8.40
C TRP A 20 18.10 10.69 7.73
N GLY A 21 18.30 12.02 7.53
CA GLY A 21 19.48 12.58 6.87
C GLY A 21 19.52 12.33 5.36
N ARG A 22 18.40 12.10 4.73
CA ARG A 22 18.21 12.23 3.29
C ARG A 22 17.92 13.70 2.98
N ASP A 23 18.46 14.18 1.87
CA ASP A 23 18.38 15.58 1.46
C ASP A 23 18.06 15.74 -0.03
N ARG A 24 17.99 14.66 -0.79
CA ARG A 24 17.64 14.66 -2.23
C ARG A 24 17.26 13.29 -2.75
N ARG A 25 16.53 13.25 -3.88
CA ARG A 25 16.12 12.03 -4.58
C ARG A 25 15.51 11.00 -3.65
N TYR A 26 14.55 11.46 -2.83
CA TYR A 26 13.93 10.62 -1.83
C TYR A 26 12.47 10.97 -1.66
N PHE A 27 11.65 9.96 -1.49
CA PHE A 27 10.26 10.09 -1.04
C PHE A 27 9.97 9.07 0.04
N GLU A 28 8.96 9.36 0.84
CA GLU A 28 8.38 8.42 1.80
C GLU A 28 6.94 8.81 2.09
N GLY A 29 6.03 7.84 2.02
CA GLY A 29 4.62 8.06 2.29
C GLY A 29 3.94 6.84 2.84
N TRP A 30 2.92 7.03 3.67
CA TRP A 30 2.06 5.99 4.23
C TRP A 30 0.70 6.07 3.57
N TYR A 31 0.21 4.97 3.06
CA TYR A 31 -1.09 4.84 2.44
C TYR A 31 -2.08 4.26 3.45
N PHE A 32 -3.10 5.01 3.82
CA PHE A 32 -4.21 4.59 4.67
C PHE A 32 -5.47 4.49 3.84
N LYS A 33 -5.99 3.28 3.67
CA LYS A 33 -7.32 3.07 3.11
C LYS A 33 -8.31 2.88 4.24
N ILE A 34 -9.39 3.64 4.23
CA ILE A 34 -10.47 3.60 5.21
C ILE A 34 -11.82 3.49 4.50
N VAL A 35 -12.67 2.60 4.99
CA VAL A 35 -14.03 2.41 4.48
C VAL A 35 -14.99 2.39 5.66
N ASP A 36 -16.08 3.15 5.58
CA ASP A 36 -17.12 3.20 6.60
C ASP A 36 -17.93 1.89 6.65
N PRO A 37 -18.64 1.59 7.76
CA PRO A 37 -19.35 0.31 7.92
C PRO A 37 -20.45 0.11 6.87
N ASP A 38 -21.08 1.19 6.43
CA ASP A 38 -22.13 1.17 5.39
C ASP A 38 -21.54 1.12 3.97
N GLN A 39 -20.21 1.17 3.83
CA GLN A 39 -19.48 1.14 2.57
C GLN A 39 -19.88 2.26 1.60
N ARG A 40 -20.30 3.41 2.14
CA ARG A 40 -20.66 4.60 1.36
C ARG A 40 -19.45 5.44 0.99
N TYR A 41 -18.39 5.38 1.80
CA TYR A 41 -17.13 6.08 1.63
C TYR A 41 -15.97 5.11 1.62
N ALA A 42 -15.18 5.14 0.58
CA ALA A 42 -13.86 4.50 0.50
C ALA A 42 -12.85 5.61 0.21
N LEU A 43 -11.99 5.91 1.17
CA LEU A 43 -11.02 6.98 1.09
C LEU A 43 -9.60 6.42 1.20
N ALA A 44 -8.66 6.97 0.45
CA ALA A 44 -7.23 6.78 0.69
C ALA A 44 -6.59 8.10 1.10
N LEU A 45 -5.70 8.04 2.10
CA LEU A 45 -4.95 9.17 2.64
C LEU A 45 -3.47 8.83 2.63
N ILE A 46 -2.66 9.70 2.05
CA ILE A 46 -1.23 9.44 1.87
C ILE A 46 -0.43 10.62 2.42
N PRO A 47 -0.15 10.68 3.75
CA PRO A 47 0.83 11.60 4.28
C PRO A 47 2.24 11.21 3.86
N GLY A 48 3.07 12.19 3.49
CA GLY A 48 4.43 11.90 3.04
C GLY A 48 5.33 13.12 2.97
N ILE A 49 6.57 12.86 2.58
CA ILE A 49 7.62 13.84 2.32
C ILE A 49 8.37 13.48 1.05
N ALA A 50 8.81 14.48 0.32
CA ALA A 50 9.59 14.33 -0.90
C ALA A 50 10.77 15.31 -0.92
N PHE A 51 11.90 14.84 -1.44
CA PHE A 51 13.12 15.61 -1.71
C PHE A 51 13.50 15.38 -3.17
N ASP A 52 13.47 16.40 -3.99
CA ASP A 52 13.79 16.29 -5.40
C ASP A 52 15.31 16.17 -5.66
N GLU A 53 15.71 16.16 -6.93
CA GLU A 53 17.12 16.06 -7.31
C GLU A 53 17.96 17.28 -6.88
N SER A 54 17.35 18.47 -6.84
CA SER A 54 18.01 19.71 -6.41
C SER A 54 18.16 19.83 -4.91
N GLY A 55 17.42 19.01 -4.13
CA GLY A 55 17.31 19.09 -2.67
C GLY A 55 16.14 19.98 -2.22
N SER A 56 15.31 20.47 -3.14
CA SER A 56 14.04 21.09 -2.77
C SER A 56 13.12 20.05 -2.15
N SER A 57 12.44 20.40 -1.10
CA SER A 57 11.63 19.46 -0.32
C SER A 57 10.28 20.03 0.07
N HIS A 58 9.31 19.16 0.15
CA HIS A 58 8.00 19.48 0.71
C HIS A 58 7.37 18.24 1.32
N ALA A 59 6.49 18.47 2.27
CA ALA A 59 5.60 17.45 2.81
C ALA A 59 4.23 17.55 2.16
N PHE A 60 3.47 16.47 2.21
CA PHE A 60 2.16 16.42 1.56
C PHE A 60 1.20 15.48 2.28
N ILE A 61 -0.10 15.70 2.05
CA ILE A 61 -1.15 14.71 2.26
C ILE A 61 -1.92 14.62 0.95
N GLN A 62 -1.92 13.46 0.31
CA GLN A 62 -2.83 13.17 -0.78
C GLN A 62 -4.09 12.53 -0.23
N ARG A 63 -5.22 12.87 -0.80
CA ARG A 63 -6.52 12.25 -0.57
C ARG A 63 -7.06 11.71 -1.89
N LEU A 64 -7.53 10.49 -1.87
CA LEU A 64 -8.34 9.90 -2.93
C LEU A 64 -9.73 9.58 -2.37
N ASP A 65 -10.77 10.03 -3.06
CA ASP A 65 -12.16 9.69 -2.78
C ASP A 65 -12.66 8.69 -3.83
N GLY A 66 -12.86 7.46 -3.41
CA GLY A 66 -13.31 6.38 -4.30
C GLY A 66 -14.75 6.58 -4.79
N LYS A 67 -15.62 7.24 -4.01
CA LYS A 67 -17.01 7.50 -4.42
C LYS A 67 -17.09 8.56 -5.51
N GLN A 68 -16.34 9.66 -5.34
CA GLN A 68 -16.32 10.77 -6.28
C GLN A 68 -15.30 10.61 -7.40
N CYS A 69 -14.37 9.65 -7.27
CA CYS A 69 -13.23 9.46 -8.18
C CYS A 69 -12.39 10.73 -8.32
N THR A 70 -12.21 11.45 -7.20
CA THR A 70 -11.45 12.70 -7.14
C THR A 70 -10.27 12.57 -6.18
N SER A 71 -9.21 13.29 -6.48
CA SER A 71 -8.04 13.39 -5.60
C SER A 71 -7.74 14.85 -5.24
N ALA A 72 -7.08 15.04 -4.13
CA ALA A 72 -6.52 16.31 -3.71
C ALA A 72 -5.09 16.11 -3.24
N TYR A 73 -4.24 17.12 -3.45
CA TYR A 73 -2.86 17.15 -3.01
C TYR A 73 -2.66 18.38 -2.13
N HIS A 74 -2.58 18.16 -0.82
CA HIS A 74 -2.33 19.22 0.16
C HIS A 74 -0.83 19.36 0.36
N HIS A 75 -0.29 20.49 -0.04
CA HIS A 75 1.13 20.81 0.07
C HIS A 75 1.44 21.47 1.42
N PHE A 76 2.51 21.03 2.07
CA PHE A 76 3.03 21.58 3.32
C PHE A 76 4.53 21.88 3.19
N PRO A 77 5.06 22.85 3.92
CA PRO A 77 6.50 23.02 4.03
C PRO A 77 7.14 21.78 4.68
N ALA A 78 8.35 21.44 4.29
CA ALA A 78 9.02 20.22 4.76
C ALA A 78 9.19 20.19 6.29
N GLU A 79 9.32 21.35 6.92
CA GLU A 79 9.47 21.51 8.38
C GLU A 79 8.20 21.10 9.15
N ALA A 80 7.05 21.10 8.48
CA ALA A 80 5.81 20.61 9.08
C ALA A 80 5.79 19.09 9.25
N PHE A 81 6.68 18.36 8.57
CA PHE A 81 6.80 16.90 8.66
C PHE A 81 7.70 16.52 9.85
N GLN A 82 7.10 15.99 10.89
CA GLN A 82 7.77 15.68 12.16
C GLN A 82 7.58 14.18 12.50
N PRO A 83 8.45 13.29 11.99
CA PRO A 83 8.39 11.87 12.29
C PRO A 83 9.02 11.54 13.64
N SER A 84 8.43 10.59 14.37
CA SER A 84 9.01 10.06 15.60
C SER A 84 10.24 9.19 15.32
N PRO A 85 11.29 9.29 16.15
CA PRO A 85 12.45 8.40 16.09
C PRO A 85 12.21 7.05 16.80
N GLU A 86 11.11 6.86 17.48
CA GLU A 86 10.86 5.69 18.35
C GLU A 86 9.94 4.66 17.72
N GLY A 87 9.07 5.06 16.82
CA GLY A 87 8.10 4.20 16.15
C GLY A 87 7.40 4.91 15.02
N PHE A 88 6.39 4.27 14.42
CA PHE A 88 5.56 4.95 13.45
C PHE A 88 4.61 5.90 14.16
N ALA A 89 5.00 7.16 14.21
CA ALA A 89 4.15 8.30 14.53
C ALA A 89 4.67 9.51 13.73
N LEU A 90 3.76 10.23 13.10
CA LEU A 90 4.02 11.37 12.26
C LEU A 90 3.07 12.51 12.62
N GLN A 91 3.61 13.69 12.89
CA GLN A 91 2.84 14.92 12.87
C GLN A 91 3.14 15.67 11.57
N LEU A 92 2.10 16.18 10.90
CA LEU A 92 2.19 16.96 9.67
C LEU A 92 1.21 18.15 9.76
N GLY A 93 1.74 19.31 10.16
CA GLY A 93 0.90 20.43 10.57
C GLY A 93 0.02 20.05 11.76
N ASN A 94 -1.29 20.24 11.63
CA ASN A 94 -2.28 19.83 12.64
C ASN A 94 -2.72 18.36 12.50
N ASN A 95 -2.25 17.66 11.45
CA ASN A 95 -2.61 16.27 11.21
C ASN A 95 -1.65 15.33 11.93
N ARG A 96 -2.15 14.18 12.38
CA ARG A 96 -1.37 13.13 13.05
C ARG A 96 -1.67 11.77 12.46
N PHE A 97 -0.63 10.95 12.34
CA PHE A 97 -0.73 9.60 11.78
C PHE A 97 0.12 8.64 12.60
N SER A 98 -0.41 7.47 12.84
CA SER A 98 0.30 6.36 13.47
C SER A 98 -0.28 5.02 13.00
N ALA A 99 0.28 3.91 13.45
CA ALA A 99 -0.28 2.58 13.16
C ALA A 99 -1.70 2.40 13.73
N SER A 100 -2.04 3.11 14.82
CA SER A 100 -3.30 2.91 15.56
C SER A 100 -4.26 4.10 15.52
N GLU A 101 -3.90 5.18 14.82
CA GLU A 101 -4.72 6.39 14.85
C GLU A 101 -4.36 7.33 13.70
N ILE A 102 -5.39 8.00 13.17
CA ILE A 102 -5.24 9.21 12.36
C ILE A 102 -6.09 10.33 12.94
N GLN A 103 -5.54 11.54 12.94
CA GLN A 103 -6.26 12.79 13.22
C GLN A 103 -6.08 13.71 12.03
N LEU A 104 -7.16 14.22 11.49
CA LEU A 104 -7.18 15.03 10.27
C LEU A 104 -7.72 16.43 10.56
N ASP A 105 -7.07 17.41 9.94
CA ASP A 105 -7.48 18.82 9.88
C ASP A 105 -7.23 19.35 8.46
N LEU A 106 -7.93 18.75 7.50
CA LEU A 106 -7.94 19.15 6.10
C LEU A 106 -9.24 19.90 5.78
N PRO A 107 -9.29 20.75 4.74
CA PRO A 107 -10.50 21.48 4.37
C PRO A 107 -11.74 20.59 4.19
N GLU A 108 -11.55 19.43 3.58
CA GLU A 108 -12.63 18.48 3.27
C GLU A 108 -12.75 17.30 4.23
N LEU A 109 -11.76 17.07 5.10
CA LEU A 109 -11.71 15.94 6.04
C LEU A 109 -11.21 16.37 7.41
N GLN A 110 -12.05 16.32 8.42
CA GLN A 110 -11.70 16.69 9.79
C GLN A 110 -12.19 15.63 10.77
N GLY A 111 -11.42 15.34 11.80
CA GLY A 111 -11.81 14.41 12.86
C GLY A 111 -10.72 13.43 13.24
N ARG A 112 -11.11 12.34 13.90
CA ARG A 112 -10.18 11.36 14.44
C ARG A 112 -10.72 9.96 14.29
N LEU A 113 -9.87 9.06 13.77
CA LEU A 113 -10.15 7.64 13.70
C LEU A 113 -9.10 6.88 14.48
N ARG A 114 -9.54 5.84 15.20
CA ARG A 114 -8.68 4.84 15.86
C ARG A 114 -8.77 3.53 15.11
N PHE A 115 -7.67 2.80 15.13
CA PHE A 115 -7.52 1.51 14.50
C PHE A 115 -7.26 0.45 15.54
N ASP A 116 -8.16 -0.51 15.62
CA ASP A 116 -8.13 -1.62 16.57
C ASP A 116 -7.95 -2.95 15.83
N GLN A 117 -7.52 -3.98 16.54
CA GLN A 117 -7.33 -5.32 15.99
C GLN A 117 -6.38 -5.33 14.77
N LEU A 118 -5.33 -4.53 14.83
CA LEU A 118 -4.32 -4.47 13.78
C LEU A 118 -3.81 -5.87 13.44
N PHE A 119 -3.70 -6.15 12.14
CA PHE A 119 -3.07 -7.36 11.63
C PHE A 119 -1.76 -6.99 10.90
N PRO A 120 -0.65 -6.81 11.61
CA PRO A 120 0.61 -6.41 11.02
C PRO A 120 1.21 -7.53 10.16
N TRP A 121 2.03 -7.14 9.18
CA TRP A 121 2.84 -8.11 8.48
C TRP A 121 3.87 -8.74 9.42
N PRO A 122 4.00 -10.09 9.44
CA PRO A 122 4.89 -10.75 10.40
C PRO A 122 6.36 -10.41 10.13
N SER A 123 7.04 -9.93 11.19
CA SER A 123 8.48 -9.73 11.19
C SER A 123 9.21 -11.02 11.58
N MET A 124 10.27 -11.37 10.85
CA MET A 124 11.10 -12.53 11.08
C MET A 124 12.59 -12.16 11.03
N LEU A 125 13.42 -12.98 11.63
CA LEU A 125 14.89 -12.83 11.51
C LEU A 125 15.29 -12.89 10.02
N GLY A 126 15.97 -11.84 9.54
CA GLY A 126 16.34 -11.71 8.11
C GLY A 126 15.22 -11.28 7.16
N ALA A 127 14.00 -11.04 7.68
CA ALA A 127 12.86 -10.56 6.91
C ALA A 127 11.98 -9.65 7.78
N PRO A 128 12.38 -8.40 8.04
CA PRO A 128 11.72 -7.51 8.99
C PRO A 128 10.31 -7.08 8.54
N GLY A 129 9.98 -7.25 7.26
CA GLY A 129 8.69 -6.89 6.68
C GLY A 129 8.41 -7.62 5.38
N ILE A 130 7.48 -7.09 4.62
CA ILE A 130 6.96 -7.71 3.39
C ILE A 130 8.03 -7.89 2.30
N MET A 131 9.04 -7.04 2.24
CA MET A 131 10.16 -7.14 1.29
C MET A 131 11.11 -8.33 1.58
N GLY A 132 10.94 -9.02 2.72
CA GLY A 132 11.85 -10.11 3.10
C GLY A 132 13.29 -9.62 3.23
N TRP A 133 14.26 -10.39 2.73
CA TRP A 133 15.66 -10.01 2.76
C TRP A 133 16.02 -8.82 1.84
N TYR A 134 15.17 -8.48 0.86
CA TYR A 134 15.34 -7.28 0.04
C TYR A 134 15.34 -5.99 0.86
N SER A 135 14.75 -5.99 2.06
CA SER A 135 14.82 -4.85 2.98
C SER A 135 16.26 -4.44 3.33
N PHE A 136 17.22 -5.35 3.22
CA PHE A 136 18.63 -5.10 3.50
C PHE A 136 19.43 -4.67 2.26
N VAL A 137 18.86 -4.70 1.08
CA VAL A 137 19.51 -4.28 -0.17
C VAL A 137 19.50 -2.76 -0.25
N PRO A 138 20.66 -2.05 -0.26
CA PRO A 138 20.69 -0.60 -0.08
C PRO A 138 20.38 0.21 -1.35
N PHE A 139 20.23 -0.43 -2.50
CA PHE A 139 20.07 0.20 -3.82
C PHE A 139 18.71 -0.07 -4.48
N MET A 140 17.75 -0.60 -3.75
CA MET A 140 16.38 -0.72 -4.26
C MET A 140 15.84 0.66 -4.60
N GLU A 141 15.18 0.78 -5.74
CA GLU A 141 14.58 2.03 -6.18
C GLU A 141 13.38 2.42 -5.31
N CYS A 142 12.55 1.42 -4.99
CA CYS A 142 11.43 1.51 -4.09
C CYS A 142 11.45 0.38 -3.08
N TYR A 143 11.13 0.70 -1.84
CA TYR A 143 10.84 -0.27 -0.78
C TYR A 143 9.37 -0.17 -0.44
N HIS A 144 8.80 -1.30 -0.04
CA HIS A 144 7.40 -1.43 0.32
C HIS A 144 7.27 -2.04 1.71
N GLY A 145 6.32 -1.55 2.50
CA GLY A 145 6.01 -2.04 3.83
C GLY A 145 4.50 -2.14 4.04
N VAL A 146 4.02 -3.17 4.71
CA VAL A 146 2.63 -3.28 5.13
C VAL A 146 2.58 -3.18 6.64
N VAL A 147 1.98 -2.09 7.12
CA VAL A 147 1.79 -1.79 8.55
C VAL A 147 0.66 -2.65 9.12
N SER A 148 -0.46 -2.71 8.40
CA SER A 148 -1.60 -3.56 8.77
C SER A 148 -2.37 -4.02 7.54
N VAL A 149 -2.48 -5.33 7.34
CA VAL A 149 -3.25 -5.89 6.22
C VAL A 149 -4.76 -5.72 6.41
N ASP A 150 -5.17 -5.48 7.67
CA ASP A 150 -6.56 -5.32 8.05
C ASP A 150 -6.68 -4.79 9.48
N HIS A 151 -7.65 -3.92 9.72
CA HIS A 151 -7.99 -3.43 11.06
C HIS A 151 -9.41 -2.90 11.10
N VAL A 152 -9.98 -2.85 12.29
CA VAL A 152 -11.29 -2.27 12.57
C VAL A 152 -11.11 -0.78 12.88
N ILE A 153 -12.02 0.04 12.38
CA ILE A 153 -12.01 1.49 12.58
C ILE A 153 -13.03 1.86 13.65
N SER A 154 -12.73 2.86 14.47
CA SER A 154 -13.66 3.55 15.36
C SER A 154 -13.46 5.06 15.31
N GLY A 155 -14.55 5.83 15.44
CA GLY A 155 -14.54 7.28 15.43
C GLY A 155 -15.26 7.89 14.24
N GLU A 156 -15.19 9.21 14.15
CA GLU A 156 -15.95 10.00 13.19
C GLU A 156 -15.05 10.94 12.39
N LEU A 157 -15.39 11.15 11.13
CA LEU A 157 -14.84 12.21 10.29
C LEU A 157 -15.96 13.10 9.77
N LYS A 158 -15.68 14.38 9.73
CA LYS A 158 -16.44 15.33 8.94
C LYS A 158 -15.94 15.27 7.49
N VAL A 159 -16.71 14.66 6.60
CA VAL A 159 -16.40 14.45 5.18
C VAL A 159 -17.22 15.43 4.36
N TYR A 160 -16.57 16.41 3.71
CA TYR A 160 -17.23 17.50 2.97
C TYR A 160 -18.33 18.23 3.77
N GLY A 161 -18.15 18.36 5.09
CA GLY A 161 -19.10 19.00 5.98
C GLY A 161 -20.14 18.08 6.61
N GLU A 162 -20.29 16.85 6.13
CA GLU A 162 -21.16 15.80 6.70
C GLU A 162 -20.38 14.98 7.74
N THR A 163 -20.94 14.75 8.93
CA THR A 163 -20.37 13.86 9.93
C THR A 163 -20.66 12.41 9.55
N VAL A 164 -19.61 11.61 9.38
CA VAL A 164 -19.67 10.20 9.01
C VAL A 164 -19.05 9.37 10.14
N ASP A 165 -19.82 8.44 10.71
CA ASP A 165 -19.33 7.46 11.67
C ASP A 165 -18.64 6.31 10.93
N PHE A 166 -17.35 6.10 11.25
CA PHE A 166 -16.55 5.00 10.73
C PHE A 166 -16.48 3.81 11.70
N THR A 167 -17.19 3.86 12.82
CA THR A 167 -17.15 2.79 13.83
C THR A 167 -17.70 1.47 13.28
N GLY A 168 -16.87 0.43 13.28
CA GLY A 168 -17.15 -0.86 12.65
C GLY A 168 -16.67 -0.96 11.20
N GLY A 169 -16.22 0.14 10.61
CA GLY A 169 -15.56 0.15 9.31
C GLY A 169 -14.22 -0.59 9.31
N ARG A 170 -13.62 -0.73 8.16
CA ARG A 170 -12.36 -1.48 7.98
C ARG A 170 -11.32 -0.66 7.25
N GLY A 171 -10.06 -0.85 7.67
CA GLY A 171 -8.94 -0.15 7.09
C GLY A 171 -7.77 -1.07 6.73
N TYR A 172 -6.88 -0.51 5.93
CA TYR A 172 -5.61 -1.08 5.49
C TYR A 172 -4.54 0.00 5.54
N THR A 173 -3.31 -0.36 5.90
CA THR A 173 -2.20 0.59 5.93
C THR A 173 -0.93 -0.03 5.37
N GLU A 174 -0.36 0.63 4.38
CA GLU A 174 0.95 0.29 3.80
C GLU A 174 1.83 1.53 3.69
N LYS A 175 3.02 1.36 3.15
CA LYS A 175 4.02 2.40 3.08
C LYS A 175 5.01 2.13 1.96
N ASP A 176 5.40 3.20 1.25
CA ASP A 176 6.47 3.18 0.27
C ASP A 176 7.53 4.22 0.58
N TRP A 177 8.79 3.88 0.29
CA TRP A 177 9.91 4.81 0.41
C TRP A 177 11.03 4.45 -0.57
N GLY A 178 11.80 5.44 -0.97
CA GLY A 178 12.90 5.23 -1.90
C GLY A 178 13.21 6.45 -2.76
N ARG A 179 13.55 6.21 -4.02
CA ARG A 179 13.84 7.25 -4.99
C ARG A 179 12.70 7.49 -5.96
N SER A 180 12.10 6.43 -6.46
CA SER A 180 11.04 6.43 -7.45
C SER A 180 10.15 5.22 -7.26
N PHE A 181 8.93 5.28 -7.76
CA PHE A 181 8.16 4.08 -8.04
C PHE A 181 8.79 3.31 -9.21
N PRO A 182 8.53 1.98 -9.30
CA PRO A 182 8.94 1.18 -10.45
C PRO A 182 8.42 1.74 -11.77
N SER A 183 9.08 1.41 -12.89
CA SER A 183 8.65 1.86 -14.22
C SER A 183 7.29 1.30 -14.64
N ALA A 184 6.94 0.11 -14.14
CA ALA A 184 5.65 -0.53 -14.35
C ALA A 184 5.25 -1.33 -13.11
N TRP A 185 3.96 -1.28 -12.73
CA TRP A 185 3.42 -2.13 -11.65
C TRP A 185 1.93 -2.40 -11.82
N ILE A 186 1.50 -3.48 -11.19
CA ILE A 186 0.11 -3.79 -10.92
C ILE A 186 -0.01 -3.94 -9.41
N TRP A 187 -0.87 -3.15 -8.78
CA TRP A 187 -1.16 -3.25 -7.36
C TRP A 187 -2.66 -3.44 -7.14
N VAL A 188 -3.00 -4.33 -6.20
CA VAL A 188 -4.38 -4.69 -5.88
C VAL A 188 -4.50 -4.89 -4.38
N GLN A 189 -5.51 -4.27 -3.75
CA GLN A 189 -5.81 -4.47 -2.33
C GLN A 189 -7.32 -4.46 -2.06
N SER A 190 -7.80 -5.42 -1.26
CA SER A 190 -9.12 -5.36 -0.63
C SER A 190 -9.14 -6.13 0.69
N ASN A 191 -9.93 -5.64 1.65
CA ASN A 191 -10.28 -6.32 2.90
C ASN A 191 -11.82 -6.33 3.12
N HIS A 192 -12.60 -6.18 2.04
CA HIS A 192 -14.07 -6.17 2.04
C HIS A 192 -14.58 -7.38 1.26
N PHE A 193 -14.62 -8.52 1.91
CA PHE A 193 -15.12 -9.79 1.38
C PHE A 193 -16.37 -10.23 2.15
N ASP A 194 -17.35 -10.82 1.44
CA ASP A 194 -18.60 -11.32 2.03
C ASP A 194 -18.37 -12.69 2.70
N GLN A 195 -17.74 -12.67 3.87
CA GLN A 195 -17.42 -13.87 4.64
C GLN A 195 -17.53 -13.57 6.14
N ASP A 196 -17.89 -14.59 6.93
CA ASP A 196 -17.95 -14.47 8.41
C ASP A 196 -16.57 -14.24 9.01
N ALA A 197 -15.52 -14.85 8.42
CA ALA A 197 -14.15 -14.63 8.85
C ALA A 197 -13.52 -13.44 8.11
N PRO A 198 -12.69 -12.61 8.76
CA PRO A 198 -11.96 -11.54 8.11
C PRO A 198 -11.07 -12.07 6.98
N VAL A 199 -11.20 -11.49 5.79
CA VAL A 199 -10.38 -11.78 4.62
C VAL A 199 -9.74 -10.50 4.14
N SER A 200 -8.45 -10.54 3.83
CA SER A 200 -7.74 -9.43 3.22
C SER A 200 -6.76 -9.93 2.17
N LEU A 201 -6.64 -9.18 1.09
CA LEU A 201 -5.71 -9.40 0.00
C LEU A 201 -4.92 -8.13 -0.26
N MET A 202 -3.64 -8.28 -0.44
CA MET A 202 -2.75 -7.32 -1.09
C MET A 202 -1.86 -8.07 -2.06
N ALA A 203 -1.72 -7.59 -3.28
CA ALA A 203 -0.82 -8.12 -4.29
C ALA A 203 -0.16 -6.98 -5.06
N SER A 204 1.16 -7.03 -5.19
CA SER A 204 1.96 -6.11 -5.99
C SER A 204 2.87 -6.91 -6.91
N VAL A 205 2.86 -6.56 -8.19
CA VAL A 205 3.76 -7.07 -9.23
C VAL A 205 4.42 -5.87 -9.87
N ALA A 206 5.74 -5.84 -9.96
CA ALA A 206 6.46 -4.67 -10.45
C ALA A 206 7.73 -5.02 -11.23
N ASN A 207 8.14 -4.11 -12.12
CA ASN A 207 9.41 -4.18 -12.81
C ASN A 207 10.50 -3.58 -11.91
N ILE A 208 11.38 -4.42 -11.36
CA ILE A 208 12.38 -4.05 -10.36
C ILE A 208 13.75 -3.90 -10.98
N PRO A 209 14.35 -2.69 -10.97
CA PRO A 209 15.73 -2.50 -11.42
C PRO A 209 16.72 -3.29 -10.55
N TRP A 210 17.65 -4.03 -11.20
CA TRP A 210 18.59 -4.86 -10.50
C TRP A 210 19.93 -4.96 -11.25
N ILE A 211 20.98 -4.30 -10.72
CA ILE A 211 22.38 -4.38 -11.18
C ILE A 211 22.51 -4.26 -12.72
N GLY A 212 22.05 -3.13 -13.28
CA GLY A 212 22.12 -2.85 -14.73
C GLY A 212 21.10 -3.60 -15.60
N ASN A 213 20.21 -4.37 -14.97
CA ASN A 213 19.12 -5.09 -15.60
C ASN A 213 17.82 -4.85 -14.81
N HIS A 214 16.80 -5.65 -15.03
CA HIS A 214 15.57 -5.67 -14.26
C HIS A 214 15.01 -7.09 -14.14
N PHE A 215 14.15 -7.30 -13.15
CA PHE A 215 13.36 -8.52 -13.02
C PHE A 215 11.92 -8.18 -12.59
N ILE A 216 10.99 -9.07 -12.90
CA ILE A 216 9.62 -8.93 -12.41
C ILE A 216 9.55 -9.48 -11.00
N GLY A 217 9.42 -8.55 -10.04
CA GLY A 217 9.23 -8.87 -8.63
C GLY A 217 7.76 -8.89 -8.26
N PHE A 218 7.39 -9.73 -7.30
CA PHE A 218 6.06 -9.71 -6.73
C PHE A 218 6.06 -10.01 -5.23
N ILE A 219 5.07 -9.43 -4.55
CA ILE A 219 4.80 -9.63 -3.14
C ILE A 219 3.29 -9.72 -2.95
N VAL A 220 2.84 -10.79 -2.28
CA VAL A 220 1.41 -11.06 -2.10
C VAL A 220 1.15 -11.57 -0.70
N GLY A 221 0.16 -10.97 -0.04
CA GLY A 221 -0.41 -11.43 1.22
C GLY A 221 -1.90 -11.66 1.07
N PHE A 222 -2.34 -12.88 1.33
CA PHE A 222 -3.74 -13.23 1.44
C PHE A 222 -4.02 -13.76 2.83
N SER A 223 -4.88 -13.09 3.60
CA SER A 223 -5.29 -13.53 4.91
C SER A 223 -6.68 -14.17 4.88
N LEU A 224 -6.82 -15.29 5.56
CA LEU A 224 -8.09 -15.96 5.82
C LEU A 224 -8.19 -16.18 7.33
N GLY A 225 -9.04 -15.40 7.97
CA GLY A 225 -9.03 -15.26 9.42
C GLY A 225 -7.67 -14.76 9.91
N LYS A 226 -7.08 -15.47 10.86
CA LYS A 226 -5.75 -15.15 11.42
C LYS A 226 -4.57 -15.74 10.63
N ARG A 227 -4.82 -16.45 9.53
CA ARG A 227 -3.77 -17.10 8.75
C ARG A 227 -3.40 -16.25 7.55
N LEU A 228 -2.12 -15.89 7.44
CA LEU A 228 -1.55 -15.20 6.29
C LEU A 228 -0.84 -16.18 5.36
N TYR A 229 -1.28 -16.24 4.10
CA TYR A 229 -0.63 -16.92 2.99
C TYR A 229 0.22 -15.91 2.23
N ARG A 230 1.49 -16.22 2.02
CA ARG A 230 2.48 -15.31 1.42
C ARG A 230 3.06 -15.91 0.17
N PHE A 231 3.08 -15.13 -0.91
CA PHE A 231 3.75 -15.49 -2.15
C PHE A 231 4.64 -14.31 -2.54
N ALA A 232 5.92 -14.55 -2.69
CA ALA A 232 6.86 -13.52 -3.07
C ALA A 232 8.00 -14.12 -3.90
N THR A 233 8.66 -13.29 -4.69
CA THR A 233 9.83 -13.68 -5.47
C THR A 233 10.88 -14.34 -4.56
N TYR A 234 11.14 -13.77 -3.39
CA TYR A 234 12.13 -14.28 -2.44
C TYR A 234 11.69 -15.57 -1.70
N THR A 235 10.43 -15.97 -1.78
CA THR A 235 9.95 -17.25 -1.23
C THR A 235 10.06 -18.39 -2.23
N GLY A 236 10.47 -18.11 -3.47
CA GLY A 236 10.54 -19.08 -4.56
C GLY A 236 9.16 -19.43 -5.13
N ALA A 237 8.16 -18.62 -4.89
CA ALA A 237 6.87 -18.71 -5.54
C ALA A 237 6.99 -18.38 -7.04
N ALA A 238 6.04 -18.81 -7.84
CA ALA A 238 5.91 -18.46 -9.24
C ALA A 238 4.62 -17.69 -9.49
N MET A 239 4.61 -16.84 -10.50
CA MET A 239 3.47 -16.02 -10.90
C MET A 239 3.04 -16.24 -12.34
N ARG A 240 1.80 -15.87 -12.63
CA ARG A 240 1.24 -15.63 -13.97
C ARG A 240 0.44 -14.33 -13.90
N ALA A 241 0.49 -13.55 -14.98
CA ALA A 241 -0.27 -12.31 -15.09
C ALA A 241 -0.77 -12.14 -16.52
N THR A 242 -2.03 -11.79 -16.68
CA THR A 242 -2.61 -11.36 -17.97
C THR A 242 -3.46 -10.11 -17.76
N LEU A 243 -3.52 -9.26 -18.77
CA LEU A 243 -4.27 -8.02 -18.78
C LEU A 243 -5.28 -8.07 -19.91
N GLY A 244 -6.55 -7.91 -19.58
CA GLY A 244 -7.65 -7.66 -20.51
C GLY A 244 -8.09 -6.19 -20.46
N ASP A 245 -9.05 -5.83 -21.29
CA ASP A 245 -9.56 -4.45 -21.38
C ASP A 245 -10.12 -3.97 -20.02
N ASN A 246 -10.90 -4.82 -19.35
CA ASN A 246 -11.59 -4.49 -18.12
C ASN A 246 -11.18 -5.35 -16.92
N GLU A 247 -10.18 -6.20 -17.08
CA GLU A 247 -9.76 -7.09 -16.00
C GLU A 247 -8.25 -7.32 -15.97
N VAL A 248 -7.77 -7.66 -14.79
CA VAL A 248 -6.40 -8.11 -14.56
C VAL A 248 -6.48 -9.48 -13.91
N PHE A 249 -5.87 -10.48 -14.50
CA PHE A 249 -5.71 -11.79 -13.89
C PHE A 249 -4.29 -11.94 -13.34
N LEU A 250 -4.20 -12.29 -12.05
CA LEU A 250 -2.96 -12.63 -11.38
C LEU A 250 -3.10 -14.01 -10.75
N ALA A 251 -2.09 -14.84 -10.89
CA ALA A 251 -2.02 -16.11 -10.19
C ALA A 251 -0.63 -16.33 -9.60
N PHE A 252 -0.60 -16.85 -8.39
CA PHE A 252 0.63 -17.12 -7.64
C PHE A 252 0.60 -18.54 -7.11
N ARG A 253 1.74 -19.23 -7.15
CA ARG A 253 1.86 -20.56 -6.57
C ARG A 253 3.17 -20.79 -5.85
N ASP A 254 3.09 -21.48 -4.75
CA ASP A 254 4.22 -22.10 -4.07
C ASP A 254 4.13 -23.64 -4.21
N LYS A 255 4.91 -24.38 -3.38
CA LYS A 255 4.90 -25.86 -3.39
C LYS A 255 3.56 -26.46 -2.95
N LYS A 256 2.72 -25.73 -2.20
CA LYS A 256 1.52 -26.26 -1.54
C LYS A 256 0.25 -25.54 -1.96
N HIS A 257 0.34 -24.24 -2.25
CA HIS A 257 -0.81 -23.38 -2.46
C HIS A 257 -0.76 -22.71 -3.83
N ARG A 258 -1.93 -22.38 -4.34
CA ARG A 258 -2.13 -21.54 -5.52
C ARG A 258 -3.21 -20.51 -5.18
N LEU A 259 -2.93 -19.24 -5.41
CA LEU A 259 -3.85 -18.13 -5.28
C LEU A 259 -4.16 -17.60 -6.68
N GLU A 260 -5.42 -17.42 -7.00
CA GLU A 260 -5.90 -16.81 -8.24
C GLU A 260 -6.72 -15.58 -7.91
N ILE A 261 -6.50 -14.50 -8.64
CA ILE A 261 -7.12 -13.19 -8.46
C ILE A 261 -7.56 -12.71 -9.83
N VAL A 262 -8.84 -12.36 -9.97
CA VAL A 262 -9.34 -11.58 -11.10
C VAL A 262 -9.77 -10.23 -10.52
N ALA A 263 -9.12 -9.15 -10.94
CA ALA A 263 -9.49 -7.80 -10.56
C ALA A 263 -10.26 -7.15 -11.72
N HIS A 264 -11.50 -6.79 -11.49
CA HIS A 264 -12.34 -6.13 -12.47
C HIS A 264 -12.28 -4.62 -12.27
N LYS A 265 -11.91 -3.90 -13.33
CA LYS A 265 -11.97 -2.44 -13.37
C LYS A 265 -13.43 -2.02 -13.34
N LYS A 266 -13.87 -1.44 -12.23
CA LYS A 266 -15.21 -0.88 -12.06
C LYS A 266 -15.14 0.56 -11.60
N GLY A 267 -16.14 1.35 -12.00
CA GLY A 267 -16.24 2.75 -11.62
C GLY A 267 -15.16 3.64 -12.25
N GLY A 268 -14.94 4.78 -11.65
CA GLY A 268 -13.92 5.73 -12.07
C GLY A 268 -12.60 5.53 -11.31
N THR A 269 -11.62 6.35 -11.69
CA THR A 269 -10.32 6.44 -11.03
C THR A 269 -10.06 7.87 -10.58
N GLY A 270 -9.34 8.04 -9.48
CA GLY A 270 -8.70 9.30 -9.14
C GLY A 270 -7.24 9.28 -9.53
N GLN A 271 -6.69 10.44 -9.85
CA GLN A 271 -5.30 10.58 -10.25
C GLN A 271 -4.45 11.01 -9.05
N LEU A 272 -3.54 10.15 -8.62
CA LEU A 272 -2.55 10.44 -7.59
C LEU A 272 -1.24 10.91 -8.21
N VAL A 273 -0.48 11.68 -7.45
CA VAL A 273 0.87 12.08 -7.80
C VAL A 273 1.85 11.02 -7.28
N SER A 274 2.81 10.62 -8.12
CA SER A 274 3.81 9.61 -7.78
C SER A 274 5.24 10.14 -7.92
N PRO A 275 6.21 9.52 -7.21
CA PRO A 275 7.59 10.01 -7.19
C PRO A 275 8.39 9.54 -8.43
N LEU A 276 9.17 10.45 -8.99
CA LEU A 276 10.23 10.21 -9.96
C LEU A 276 11.50 10.87 -9.45
N SER A 277 12.54 10.11 -9.11
CA SER A 277 13.78 10.65 -8.50
C SER A 277 13.54 11.58 -7.31
N GLY A 278 12.55 11.24 -6.46
CA GLY A 278 12.10 12.06 -5.34
C GLY A 278 11.17 13.23 -5.73
N ASN A 279 11.00 13.49 -7.00
CA ASN A 279 10.14 14.56 -7.49
C ASN A 279 8.70 14.06 -7.63
N MET A 280 7.75 14.72 -6.99
CA MET A 280 6.32 14.35 -7.04
C MET A 280 5.67 14.89 -8.32
N VAL A 281 5.96 14.27 -9.47
CA VAL A 281 5.51 14.71 -10.81
C VAL A 281 4.90 13.59 -11.66
N GLY A 282 5.12 12.33 -11.29
CA GLY A 282 4.47 11.19 -11.91
C GLY A 282 2.97 11.19 -11.63
N LYS A 283 2.21 10.43 -12.40
CA LYS A 283 0.75 10.32 -12.27
C LYS A 283 0.34 8.86 -12.30
N VAL A 284 -0.50 8.47 -11.35
CA VAL A 284 -1.08 7.14 -11.23
C VAL A 284 -2.59 7.26 -11.14
N ASN A 285 -3.30 6.45 -11.91
CA ASN A 285 -4.73 6.33 -11.80
C ASN A 285 -5.06 5.15 -10.87
N GLU A 286 -5.67 5.43 -9.74
CA GLU A 286 -6.13 4.43 -8.79
C GLU A 286 -7.65 4.37 -8.74
N SER A 287 -8.21 3.16 -8.79
CA SER A 287 -9.62 2.91 -8.45
C SER A 287 -9.72 2.43 -7.00
N LEU A 288 -10.74 2.88 -6.28
CA LEU A 288 -11.23 2.29 -5.02
C LEU A 288 -12.60 1.62 -5.19
N GLN A 289 -13.04 1.43 -6.43
CA GLN A 289 -14.32 0.82 -6.78
C GLN A 289 -14.16 -0.54 -7.49
N ALA A 290 -12.92 -0.99 -7.71
CA ALA A 290 -12.67 -2.28 -8.34
C ALA A 290 -13.26 -3.43 -7.50
N THR A 291 -13.54 -4.56 -8.15
CA THR A 291 -13.98 -5.79 -7.49
C THR A 291 -13.01 -6.92 -7.79
N LEU A 292 -12.91 -7.86 -6.87
CA LEU A 292 -12.00 -8.99 -6.96
C LEU A 292 -12.78 -10.31 -6.91
N GLU A 293 -12.37 -11.27 -7.73
CA GLU A 293 -12.66 -12.68 -7.50
C GLU A 293 -11.38 -13.35 -7.03
N VAL A 294 -11.44 -14.01 -5.88
CA VAL A 294 -10.26 -14.62 -5.27
C VAL A 294 -10.50 -16.09 -4.99
N LYS A 295 -9.58 -16.95 -5.43
CA LYS A 295 -9.59 -18.39 -5.15
C LYS A 295 -8.26 -18.84 -4.59
N LEU A 296 -8.31 -19.57 -3.47
CA LEU A 296 -7.14 -20.21 -2.86
C LEU A 296 -7.28 -21.72 -2.94
N PHE A 297 -6.23 -22.38 -3.39
CA PHE A 297 -6.16 -23.84 -3.49
C PHE A 297 -4.98 -24.41 -2.67
N LYS A 298 -5.13 -25.62 -2.19
CA LYS A 298 -4.05 -26.43 -1.60
C LYS A 298 -4.05 -27.82 -2.23
N GLY A 299 -2.95 -28.19 -2.88
CA GLY A 299 -2.84 -29.50 -3.55
C GLY A 299 -3.96 -29.77 -4.57
N GLY A 300 -4.48 -28.75 -5.25
CA GLY A 300 -5.60 -28.82 -6.19
C GLY A 300 -6.98 -28.67 -5.56
N GLN A 301 -7.12 -28.85 -4.25
CA GLN A 301 -8.40 -28.67 -3.55
C GLN A 301 -8.67 -27.16 -3.30
N LEU A 302 -9.88 -26.71 -3.60
CA LEU A 302 -10.34 -25.35 -3.29
C LEU A 302 -10.49 -25.19 -1.76
N LEU A 303 -9.76 -24.22 -1.20
CA LEU A 303 -9.84 -23.85 0.22
C LEU A 303 -10.72 -22.63 0.45
N TYR A 304 -10.73 -21.71 -0.51
CA TYR A 304 -11.46 -20.46 -0.43
C TYR A 304 -11.87 -19.99 -1.81
N SER A 305 -13.06 -19.42 -1.91
CA SER A 305 -13.54 -18.65 -3.04
C SER A 305 -14.41 -17.52 -2.51
N GLY A 306 -14.18 -16.30 -2.96
CA GLY A 306 -14.97 -15.15 -2.53
C GLY A 306 -14.75 -13.93 -3.41
N GLU A 307 -15.68 -12.97 -3.29
CA GLU A 307 -15.66 -11.70 -3.98
C GLU A 307 -15.25 -10.58 -3.03
N GLY A 308 -14.30 -9.74 -3.45
CA GLY A 308 -13.87 -8.55 -2.74
C GLY A 308 -14.43 -7.29 -3.39
N ARG A 309 -14.81 -6.31 -2.55
CA ARG A 309 -15.29 -5.00 -2.98
C ARG A 309 -14.37 -3.88 -2.50
N HIS A 310 -14.63 -2.67 -2.95
CA HIS A 310 -13.81 -1.50 -2.61
C HIS A 310 -12.32 -1.79 -2.81
N ALA A 311 -11.99 -2.53 -3.86
CA ALA A 311 -10.60 -2.83 -4.12
C ALA A 311 -9.87 -1.59 -4.63
N GLY A 312 -8.69 -1.34 -4.05
CA GLY A 312 -7.67 -0.54 -4.66
C GLY A 312 -7.13 -1.29 -5.87
N LEU A 313 -7.02 -0.62 -7.00
CA LEU A 313 -6.45 -1.17 -8.22
C LEU A 313 -5.64 -0.11 -8.95
N GLU A 314 -4.37 -0.39 -9.14
CA GLU A 314 -3.45 0.37 -9.99
C GLU A 314 -2.88 -0.53 -11.09
N VAL A 315 -2.84 -0.02 -12.30
CA VAL A 315 -2.12 -0.58 -13.44
C VAL A 315 -1.35 0.57 -14.05
N ALA A 316 -0.05 0.62 -13.85
CA ALA A 316 0.77 1.77 -14.14
C ALA A 316 1.98 1.44 -15.03
N GLY A 317 2.40 2.42 -15.82
CA GLY A 317 3.49 2.28 -16.77
C GLY A 317 3.18 1.29 -17.89
N PRO A 318 4.20 0.79 -18.61
CA PRO A 318 4.06 -0.26 -19.62
C PRO A 318 3.80 -1.63 -18.95
N ALA A 319 2.59 -1.80 -18.39
CA ALA A 319 2.22 -2.99 -17.61
C ALA A 319 2.27 -4.30 -18.43
N GLU A 320 2.29 -4.21 -19.76
CA GLU A 320 2.49 -5.33 -20.66
C GLU A 320 3.83 -6.06 -20.42
N GLU A 321 4.85 -5.35 -19.95
CA GLU A 321 6.14 -5.94 -19.58
C GLU A 321 6.05 -6.91 -18.39
N LEU A 322 5.01 -6.78 -17.56
CA LEU A 322 4.77 -7.61 -16.39
C LEU A 322 4.05 -8.92 -16.72
N LEU A 323 3.48 -9.03 -17.94
CA LEU A 323 2.60 -10.11 -18.30
C LEU A 323 3.37 -11.40 -18.61
N THR A 324 2.79 -12.51 -18.20
CA THR A 324 3.29 -13.85 -18.54
C THR A 324 2.15 -14.87 -18.49
N ALA A 325 1.94 -15.57 -19.61
CA ALA A 325 0.97 -16.66 -19.69
C ALA A 325 1.49 -17.94 -19.02
N GLU A 326 2.81 -18.08 -18.91
CA GLU A 326 3.46 -19.22 -18.26
C GLU A 326 3.88 -18.87 -16.82
N TRP A 327 4.11 -19.92 -16.01
CA TRP A 327 4.58 -19.73 -14.65
C TRP A 327 6.01 -19.23 -14.62
N ARG A 328 6.23 -18.00 -14.16
CA ARG A 328 7.52 -17.35 -13.99
C ARG A 328 7.92 -17.33 -12.51
N ARG A 329 9.19 -17.64 -12.23
CA ARG A 329 9.82 -17.52 -10.91
C ARG A 329 10.65 -16.26 -10.79
#